data_6be2287409b668c817b3f51f0d70f2a8
#
_entry.id   6be2287409b668c817b3f51f0d70f2a8
#
_cell.length_a   1.000
_cell.length_b   1.000
_cell.length_c   1.000
_cell.angle_alpha   90.00
_cell.angle_beta   90.00
_cell.angle_gamma   90.00
#
_symmetry.space_group_name_H-M   'P 1'
#
loop_
_entity.id
_entity.type
_entity.pdbx_description
1 polymer ?
#
loop_
_entity_poly.entity_id
_entity_poly.type
_entity_poly.pdbx_seq_one_letter_code
_entity_poly.pdbx_strand_id
1 'polypeptide(L)'
;MDTDMGMVITMGMAMETKSQDRKIPEVTRRRIVDIHTYLPVLIDIIKSGKEVSVTVTGSSMAPFLAHLRDSIIVSPPPEQFHRGDMVFFQRKDGAYVMHRIHHIRDGKLYIVGDNQTQIEGPVDPEQVFGIVRKVIRKGKIMQEGDFWWNFFEKFWIRIVPLRPAAVKAVSMIYRIKKQ
;
A
#
# COMPACT_ATOMS: atom_id res chain seq x y z
N MET A 1 -11.66 19.56 6.20
CA MET A 1 -12.28 18.48 6.98
C MET A 1 -11.82 17.17 6.35
N ASP A 2 -10.61 16.76 6.69
CA ASP A 2 -10.04 15.50 6.21
C ASP A 2 -10.65 14.39 7.06
N THR A 3 -11.53 13.62 6.45
CA THR A 3 -12.08 12.42 7.07
C THR A 3 -10.99 11.37 7.00
N ASP A 4 -10.23 11.26 8.09
CA ASP A 4 -9.32 10.15 8.35
C ASP A 4 -10.18 8.89 8.50
N MET A 5 -10.39 8.22 7.37
CA MET A 5 -11.11 6.96 7.32
C MET A 5 -10.12 5.85 7.60
N GLY A 6 -10.16 5.37 8.85
CA GLY A 6 -9.32 4.30 9.37
C GLY A 6 -9.21 3.11 8.42
N MET A 7 -8.02 2.57 8.34
CA MET A 7 -7.68 1.40 7.54
C MET A 7 -8.28 0.13 8.13
N VAL A 8 -8.97 -0.67 7.33
CA VAL A 8 -9.59 -1.96 7.73
C VAL A 8 -8.71 -3.12 7.26
N ILE A 9 -8.41 -4.06 8.14
CA ILE A 9 -7.62 -5.25 7.83
C ILE A 9 -8.50 -6.48 7.75
N THR A 10 -8.28 -7.30 6.73
CA THR A 10 -8.82 -8.65 6.64
C THR A 10 -7.67 -9.64 6.74
N MET A 11 -7.65 -10.46 7.79
CA MET A 11 -6.66 -11.52 7.97
C MET A 11 -6.96 -12.72 7.07
N GLY A 12 -6.01 -13.07 6.20
CA GLY A 12 -5.88 -14.39 5.62
C GLY A 12 -4.54 -14.98 6.04
N MET A 13 -4.54 -15.95 6.96
CA MET A 13 -3.32 -16.72 7.26
C MET A 13 -3.08 -17.72 6.12
N ALA A 14 -2.00 -17.51 5.35
CA ALA A 14 -1.46 -18.55 4.49
C ALA A 14 -0.52 -19.42 5.33
N MET A 15 -0.96 -20.62 5.70
CA MET A 15 -0.05 -21.68 6.15
C MET A 15 0.62 -22.29 4.92
N GLU A 16 1.94 -22.24 4.86
CA GLU A 16 2.72 -23.02 3.91
C GLU A 16 2.53 -24.52 4.20
N THR A 17 1.75 -25.18 3.35
CA THR A 17 1.82 -26.63 3.18
C THR A 17 2.43 -26.92 1.82
N LYS A 18 3.55 -27.63 1.84
CA LYS A 18 4.22 -28.21 0.69
C LYS A 18 3.26 -29.09 -0.12
N SER A 19 3.30 -28.92 -1.45
CA SER A 19 2.86 -29.85 -2.48
C SER A 19 1.42 -29.76 -2.99
N GLN A 20 1.36 -29.42 -4.28
CA GLN A 20 0.42 -29.83 -5.33
C GLN A 20 -1.09 -29.61 -5.12
N ASP A 21 -1.55 -28.84 -6.00
CA ASP A 21 -2.89 -28.52 -6.50
C ASP A 21 -3.43 -27.14 -6.14
N ARG A 22 -3.49 -26.30 -7.21
CA ARG A 22 -3.99 -24.93 -7.14
C ARG A 22 -5.52 -24.94 -7.04
N LYS A 23 -6.05 -25.09 -5.84
CA LYS A 23 -7.37 -24.56 -5.49
C LYS A 23 -7.14 -23.45 -4.47
N ILE A 24 -7.49 -22.22 -4.87
CA ILE A 24 -7.55 -21.06 -3.97
C ILE A 24 -8.51 -21.45 -2.84
N PRO A 25 -8.10 -21.40 -1.56
CA PRO A 25 -9.01 -21.71 -0.47
C PRO A 25 -10.13 -20.68 -0.45
N GLU A 26 -11.34 -21.18 -0.32
CA GLU A 26 -12.60 -20.43 -0.19
C GLU A 26 -12.45 -19.33 0.87
N VAL A 27 -12.78 -18.10 0.48
CA VAL A 27 -12.59 -16.86 1.26
C VAL A 27 -13.36 -16.96 2.57
N THR A 28 -12.65 -17.23 3.62
CA THR A 28 -13.13 -17.18 4.99
C THR A 28 -13.67 -15.78 5.30
N ARG A 29 -14.89 -15.71 5.81
CA ARG A 29 -15.66 -14.54 6.26
C ARG A 29 -14.82 -13.30 6.55
N ARG A 30 -14.99 -12.26 5.74
CA ARG A 30 -14.46 -10.92 5.99
C ARG A 30 -15.07 -10.38 7.28
N ARG A 31 -14.35 -10.43 8.38
CA ARG A 31 -14.67 -9.63 9.57
C ARG A 31 -14.00 -8.28 9.38
N ILE A 32 -14.80 -7.23 9.34
CA ILE A 32 -14.30 -5.87 9.52
C ILE A 32 -13.88 -5.77 10.97
N VAL A 33 -12.60 -5.68 11.22
CA VAL A 33 -12.04 -5.59 12.58
C VAL A 33 -11.32 -4.26 12.67
N ASP A 34 -11.47 -3.59 13.80
CA ASP A 34 -10.77 -2.33 14.07
C ASP A 34 -9.25 -2.56 13.98
N ILE A 35 -8.63 -1.83 13.05
CA ILE A 35 -7.19 -1.93 12.78
C ILE A 35 -6.35 -1.70 14.03
N HIS A 36 -6.73 -0.74 14.87
CA HIS A 36 -5.97 -0.37 16.06
C HIS A 36 -5.79 -1.54 17.03
N THR A 37 -6.74 -2.46 17.08
CA THR A 37 -6.70 -3.64 17.95
C THR A 37 -5.74 -4.72 17.41
N TYR A 38 -5.66 -4.89 16.08
CA TYR A 38 -4.91 -6.00 15.47
C TYR A 38 -3.56 -5.60 14.91
N LEU A 39 -3.34 -4.32 14.69
CA LEU A 39 -2.11 -3.84 14.08
C LEU A 39 -0.84 -4.16 14.88
N PRO A 40 -0.82 -4.08 16.22
CA PRO A 40 0.33 -4.52 17.01
C PRO A 40 0.70 -5.98 16.72
N VAL A 41 -0.30 -6.86 16.66
CA VAL A 41 -0.08 -8.29 16.36
C VAL A 41 0.48 -8.48 14.93
N LEU A 42 -0.02 -7.71 13.95
CA LEU A 42 0.50 -7.77 12.59
C LEU A 42 1.94 -7.27 12.51
N ILE A 43 2.27 -6.21 13.23
CA ILE A 43 3.63 -5.69 13.33
C ILE A 43 4.56 -6.75 13.91
N ASP A 44 4.15 -7.46 14.97
CA ASP A 44 4.94 -8.52 15.56
C ASP A 44 5.15 -9.69 14.58
N ILE A 45 4.13 -10.05 13.82
CA ILE A 45 4.25 -11.07 12.76
C ILE A 45 5.25 -10.62 11.70
N ILE A 46 5.16 -9.37 11.22
CA ILE A 46 6.09 -8.82 10.24
C ILE A 46 7.52 -8.80 10.81
N LYS A 47 7.69 -8.33 12.04
CA LYS A 47 9.01 -8.32 12.73
C LYS A 47 9.59 -9.71 12.91
N SER A 48 8.75 -10.76 12.99
CA SER A 48 9.22 -12.15 13.03
C SER A 48 9.68 -12.68 11.67
N GLY A 49 9.72 -11.85 10.62
CA GLY A 49 10.17 -12.22 9.29
C GLY A 49 9.09 -12.77 8.37
N LYS A 50 7.81 -12.73 8.78
CA LYS A 50 6.68 -13.28 8.02
C LYS A 50 5.97 -12.20 7.20
N GLU A 51 5.38 -12.60 6.07
CA GLU A 51 4.52 -11.75 5.27
C GLU A 51 3.07 -11.78 5.80
N VAL A 52 2.39 -10.64 5.73
CA VAL A 52 0.98 -10.52 6.06
C VAL A 52 0.19 -9.93 4.90
N SER A 53 -1.03 -10.43 4.70
CA SER A 53 -1.94 -9.87 3.70
C SER A 53 -2.91 -8.92 4.36
N VAL A 54 -3.03 -7.70 3.80
CA VAL A 54 -3.88 -6.64 4.32
C VAL A 54 -4.77 -6.09 3.21
N THR A 55 -6.08 -5.98 3.46
CA THR A 55 -7.00 -5.33 2.51
C THR A 55 -6.81 -3.82 2.57
N VAL A 56 -6.71 -3.20 1.39
CA VAL A 56 -6.52 -1.76 1.26
C VAL A 56 -7.80 -1.03 1.65
N THR A 57 -7.68 -0.06 2.56
CA THR A 57 -8.74 0.88 2.89
C THR A 57 -8.26 2.30 2.69
N GLY A 58 -9.21 3.23 2.49
CA GLY A 58 -8.86 4.59 2.09
C GLY A 58 -8.58 4.73 0.60
N SER A 59 -8.32 5.94 0.17
CA SER A 59 -8.14 6.31 -1.24
C SER A 59 -6.78 6.94 -1.55
N SER A 60 -5.90 7.08 -0.55
CA SER A 60 -4.62 7.77 -0.71
C SER A 60 -3.68 7.12 -1.73
N MET A 61 -3.83 5.81 -1.95
CA MET A 61 -3.04 5.04 -2.93
C MET A 61 -3.77 4.81 -4.27
N ALA A 62 -4.92 5.49 -4.50
CA ALA A 62 -5.53 5.49 -5.82
C ALA A 62 -4.66 6.31 -6.80
N PRO A 63 -4.67 6.01 -8.10
CA PRO A 63 -5.41 4.94 -8.79
C PRO A 63 -4.69 3.57 -8.79
N PHE A 64 -3.52 3.46 -8.15
CA PHE A 64 -2.79 2.19 -8.11
C PHE A 64 -3.56 1.14 -7.33
N LEU A 65 -4.01 1.46 -6.12
CA LEU A 65 -4.81 0.58 -5.28
C LEU A 65 -6.20 1.17 -5.01
N ALA A 66 -7.21 0.32 -4.96
CA ALA A 66 -8.58 0.72 -4.71
C ALA A 66 -9.11 0.17 -3.38
N HIS A 67 -9.82 1.05 -2.68
CA HIS A 67 -10.49 0.78 -1.42
C HIS A 67 -11.32 -0.52 -1.45
N LEU A 68 -11.14 -1.39 -0.47
CA LEU A 68 -11.84 -2.67 -0.25
C LEU A 68 -11.82 -3.67 -1.42
N ARG A 69 -11.20 -3.32 -2.55
CA ARG A 69 -11.07 -4.19 -3.73
C ARG A 69 -9.73 -4.92 -3.75
N ASP A 70 -8.68 -4.21 -3.40
CA ASP A 70 -7.32 -4.68 -3.54
C ASP A 70 -6.72 -5.02 -2.17
N SER A 71 -5.78 -5.95 -2.16
CA SER A 71 -5.01 -6.30 -0.96
C SER A 71 -3.53 -6.15 -1.23
N ILE A 72 -2.77 -5.93 -0.18
CA ILE A 72 -1.31 -5.82 -0.21
C ILE A 72 -0.70 -6.98 0.56
N ILE A 73 0.50 -7.38 0.16
CA ILE A 73 1.36 -8.28 0.94
C ILE A 73 2.47 -7.42 1.53
N VAL A 74 2.48 -7.35 2.85
CA VAL A 74 3.46 -6.60 3.62
C VAL A 74 4.54 -7.55 4.11
N SER A 75 5.78 -7.24 3.79
CA SER A 75 6.99 -7.96 4.19
C SER A 75 7.79 -7.11 5.20
N PRO A 76 8.74 -7.69 5.94
CA PRO A 76 9.65 -6.93 6.78
C PRO A 76 10.36 -5.80 6.03
N PRO A 77 10.71 -4.69 6.72
CA PRO A 77 11.47 -3.60 6.10
C PRO A 77 12.81 -4.12 5.57
N PRO A 78 13.29 -3.62 4.41
CA PRO A 78 14.61 -3.93 3.92
C PRO A 78 15.69 -3.20 4.72
N GLU A 79 16.95 -3.62 4.58
CA GLU A 79 18.09 -2.89 5.12
C GLU A 79 18.24 -1.49 4.49
N GLN A 80 17.87 -1.34 3.23
CA GLN A 80 17.96 -0.08 2.50
C GLN A 80 16.65 0.20 1.77
N PHE A 81 16.13 1.42 1.96
CA PHE A 81 14.96 1.93 1.26
C PHE A 81 15.33 2.61 -0.05
N HIS A 82 14.42 2.57 -1.01
CA HIS A 82 14.59 3.22 -2.31
C HIS A 82 13.40 4.14 -2.62
N ARG A 83 13.65 5.09 -3.52
CA ARG A 83 12.56 5.89 -4.11
C ARG A 83 11.57 4.98 -4.82
N GLY A 84 10.29 5.17 -4.54
CA GLY A 84 9.22 4.38 -5.13
C GLY A 84 8.74 3.22 -4.25
N ASP A 85 9.50 2.82 -3.24
CA ASP A 85 9.07 1.80 -2.28
C ASP A 85 7.75 2.20 -1.62
N MET A 86 6.81 1.27 -1.55
CA MET A 86 5.58 1.42 -0.76
C MET A 86 5.85 0.93 0.66
N VAL A 87 5.82 1.84 1.62
CA VAL A 87 6.12 1.54 3.01
C VAL A 87 4.91 1.71 3.91
N PHE A 88 4.85 0.87 4.93
CA PHE A 88 3.85 0.93 5.98
C PHE A 88 4.53 1.43 7.25
N PHE A 89 4.09 2.58 7.75
CA PHE A 89 4.78 3.28 8.83
C PHE A 89 3.79 3.90 9.82
N GLN A 90 4.29 4.21 11.01
CA GLN A 90 3.53 4.91 12.03
C GLN A 90 3.96 6.39 12.07
N ARG A 91 3.01 7.29 11.96
CA ARG A 91 3.21 8.72 12.19
C ARG A 91 3.44 9.00 13.67
N LYS A 92 4.00 10.16 13.97
CA LYS A 92 4.22 10.62 15.35
C LYS A 92 2.93 10.81 16.15
N ASP A 93 1.81 11.04 15.48
CA ASP A 93 0.46 11.13 16.08
C ASP A 93 -0.16 9.75 16.36
N GLY A 94 0.56 8.66 16.04
CA GLY A 94 0.12 7.28 16.21
C GLY A 94 -0.64 6.69 15.02
N ALA A 95 -0.99 7.48 14.01
CA ALA A 95 -1.68 7.00 12.82
C ALA A 95 -0.80 6.06 12.00
N TYR A 96 -1.39 4.99 11.49
CA TYR A 96 -0.73 4.02 10.62
C TYR A 96 -1.07 4.28 9.16
N VAL A 97 -0.06 4.44 8.35
CA VAL A 97 -0.20 4.89 6.97
C VAL A 97 0.62 4.04 6.04
N MET A 98 0.11 3.83 4.83
CA MET A 98 0.84 3.22 3.73
C MET A 98 0.95 4.23 2.59
N HIS A 99 2.16 4.66 2.30
CA HIS A 99 2.45 5.58 1.22
C HIS A 99 3.74 5.18 0.50
N ARG A 100 4.10 5.95 -0.53
CA ARG A 100 5.27 5.69 -1.37
C ARG A 100 6.41 6.66 -1.05
N ILE A 101 7.65 6.16 -0.96
CA ILE A 101 8.83 7.01 -0.76
C ILE A 101 9.05 7.88 -2.01
N HIS A 102 8.91 9.20 -1.85
CA HIS A 102 9.17 10.17 -2.91
C HIS A 102 10.65 10.43 -3.08
N HIS A 103 11.37 10.67 -1.99
CA HIS A 103 12.83 10.84 -1.96
C HIS A 103 13.38 10.54 -0.56
N ILE A 104 14.68 10.36 -0.49
CA ILE A 104 15.43 10.16 0.75
C ILE A 104 16.44 11.30 0.84
N ARG A 105 16.51 11.95 1.98
CA ARG A 105 17.46 13.01 2.24
C ARG A 105 17.97 12.90 3.67
N ASP A 106 19.30 12.96 3.85
CA ASP A 106 19.96 12.87 5.16
C ASP A 106 19.48 11.67 6.01
N GLY A 107 19.30 10.51 5.35
CA GLY A 107 18.81 9.27 5.97
C GLY A 107 17.34 9.28 6.36
N LYS A 108 16.59 10.36 6.08
CA LYS A 108 15.15 10.47 6.37
C LYS A 108 14.32 10.27 5.11
N LEU A 109 13.12 9.71 5.30
CA LEU A 109 12.19 9.41 4.22
C LEU A 109 11.19 10.56 4.04
N TYR A 110 10.91 10.91 2.79
CA TYR A 110 9.86 11.84 2.39
C TYR A 110 8.85 11.07 1.55
N ILE A 111 7.61 11.04 1.97
CA ILE A 111 6.62 10.05 1.57
C ILE A 111 5.38 10.74 1.01
N VAL A 112 4.70 10.11 0.04
CA VAL A 112 3.48 10.66 -0.56
C VAL A 112 2.56 9.52 -1.02
N GLY A 113 1.26 9.66 -0.78
CA GLY A 113 0.26 8.75 -1.35
C GLY A 113 0.11 8.94 -2.85
N ASP A 114 -0.28 7.90 -3.59
CA ASP A 114 -0.41 7.96 -5.05
C ASP A 114 -1.52 8.94 -5.52
N ASN A 115 -2.49 9.25 -4.65
CA ASN A 115 -3.56 10.24 -4.89
C ASN A 115 -3.29 11.60 -4.24
N GLN A 116 -2.11 11.81 -3.70
CA GLN A 116 -1.77 13.02 -2.97
C GLN A 116 -0.74 13.86 -3.71
N THR A 117 -0.70 15.15 -3.40
CA THR A 117 0.30 16.11 -3.90
C THR A 117 1.19 16.65 -2.79
N GLN A 118 0.77 16.50 -1.54
CA GLN A 118 1.55 16.93 -0.39
C GLN A 118 2.52 15.83 0.01
N ILE A 119 3.80 16.13 0.02
CA ILE A 119 4.86 15.25 0.47
C ILE A 119 4.99 15.41 1.98
N GLU A 120 4.89 14.28 2.69
CA GLU A 120 5.00 14.17 4.14
C GLU A 120 6.45 13.82 4.52
N GLY A 121 6.96 14.39 5.59
CA GLY A 121 8.28 14.08 6.12
C GLY A 121 8.88 15.24 6.92
N PRO A 122 10.04 15.04 7.54
CA PRO A 122 10.84 13.81 7.51
C PRO A 122 10.24 12.68 8.37
N VAL A 123 10.32 11.46 7.86
CA VAL A 123 9.95 10.23 8.55
C VAL A 123 11.21 9.41 8.81
N ASP A 124 11.38 8.96 10.03
CA ASP A 124 12.51 8.12 10.40
C ASP A 124 12.33 6.69 9.87
N PRO A 125 13.40 6.04 9.35
CA PRO A 125 13.33 4.64 8.93
C PRO A 125 12.77 3.70 10.02
N GLU A 126 13.02 3.98 11.28
CA GLU A 126 12.54 3.20 12.43
C GLU A 126 11.02 3.27 12.61
N GLN A 127 10.36 4.28 12.04
CA GLN A 127 8.90 4.37 12.02
C GLN A 127 8.27 3.41 11.01
N VAL A 128 9.06 2.86 10.08
CA VAL A 128 8.61 1.92 9.07
C VAL A 128 8.68 0.50 9.63
N PHE A 129 7.55 -0.19 9.67
CA PHE A 129 7.47 -1.56 10.15
C PHE A 129 7.20 -2.58 9.04
N GLY A 130 6.98 -2.14 7.81
CA GLY A 130 6.80 -3.05 6.68
C GLY A 130 6.95 -2.37 5.33
N ILE A 131 7.25 -3.20 4.32
CA ILE A 131 7.31 -2.81 2.92
C ILE A 131 6.35 -3.67 2.10
N VAL A 132 5.70 -3.07 1.10
CA VAL A 132 4.82 -3.80 0.19
C VAL A 132 5.59 -4.24 -1.04
N ARG A 133 5.72 -5.55 -1.26
CA ARG A 133 6.40 -6.14 -2.42
C ARG A 133 5.45 -6.73 -3.44
N LYS A 134 4.22 -7.06 -3.01
CA LYS A 134 3.19 -7.65 -3.87
C LYS A 134 1.84 -7.04 -3.54
N VAL A 135 0.99 -6.91 -4.53
CA VAL A 135 -0.41 -6.51 -4.36
C VAL A 135 -1.33 -7.50 -5.07
N ILE A 136 -2.51 -7.70 -4.53
CA ILE A 136 -3.57 -8.48 -5.17
C ILE A 136 -4.59 -7.49 -5.70
N ARG A 137 -4.59 -7.28 -7.01
CA ARG A 137 -5.43 -6.30 -7.68
C ARG A 137 -6.43 -7.00 -8.59
N LYS A 138 -7.73 -6.82 -8.32
CA LYS A 138 -8.79 -7.54 -9.05
C LYS A 138 -8.55 -9.05 -9.10
N GLY A 139 -8.10 -9.64 -8.01
CA GLY A 139 -7.80 -11.07 -7.90
C GLY A 139 -6.51 -11.54 -8.58
N LYS A 140 -5.72 -10.64 -9.18
CA LYS A 140 -4.42 -10.95 -9.79
C LYS A 140 -3.27 -10.41 -8.94
N ILE A 141 -2.25 -11.22 -8.76
CA ILE A 141 -1.00 -10.79 -8.10
C ILE A 141 -0.26 -9.89 -9.07
N MET A 142 0.20 -8.75 -8.55
CA MET A 142 1.09 -7.79 -9.21
C MET A 142 2.25 -7.52 -8.26
N GLN A 143 3.46 -7.51 -8.78
CA GLN A 143 4.69 -7.38 -8.00
C GLN A 143 5.71 -6.49 -8.71
N GLU A 144 6.83 -6.26 -8.05
CA GLU A 144 7.97 -5.55 -8.61
C GLU A 144 8.39 -6.17 -9.95
N GLY A 145 8.63 -5.33 -10.95
CA GLY A 145 8.91 -5.74 -12.33
C GLY A 145 7.69 -5.68 -13.27
N ASP A 146 6.47 -5.78 -12.77
CA ASP A 146 5.27 -5.66 -13.60
C ASP A 146 5.11 -4.24 -14.16
N PHE A 147 4.52 -4.12 -15.36
CA PHE A 147 4.36 -2.84 -16.06
C PHE A 147 3.70 -1.76 -15.19
N TRP A 148 2.55 -2.04 -14.58
CA TRP A 148 1.84 -1.07 -13.74
C TRP A 148 2.60 -0.77 -12.45
N TRP A 149 3.30 -1.76 -11.87
CA TRP A 149 4.16 -1.53 -10.73
C TRP A 149 5.25 -0.52 -11.07
N ASN A 150 6.03 -0.79 -12.13
CA ASN A 150 7.11 0.08 -12.61
C ASN A 150 6.62 1.48 -12.99
N PHE A 151 5.41 1.58 -13.59
CA PHE A 151 4.81 2.86 -13.93
C PHE A 151 4.62 3.74 -12.69
N PHE A 152 4.01 3.20 -11.62
CA PHE A 152 3.78 3.94 -10.39
C PHE A 152 5.04 4.20 -9.60
N GLU A 153 5.95 3.24 -9.53
CA GLU A 153 7.21 3.33 -8.83
C GLU A 153 8.17 4.35 -9.47
N LYS A 154 8.27 4.37 -10.81
CA LYS A 154 9.30 5.13 -11.52
C LYS A 154 8.79 6.42 -12.13
N PHE A 155 7.59 6.41 -12.71
CA PHE A 155 7.04 7.56 -13.43
C PHE A 155 6.06 8.37 -12.56
N TRP A 156 5.01 7.74 -12.03
CA TRP A 156 3.95 8.42 -11.28
C TRP A 156 4.48 9.19 -10.06
N ILE A 157 5.49 8.64 -9.40
CA ILE A 157 6.14 9.27 -8.24
C ILE A 157 6.86 10.58 -8.60
N ARG A 158 7.23 10.79 -9.86
CA ARG A 158 7.94 12.00 -10.31
C ARG A 158 7.02 13.14 -10.70
N ILE A 159 5.77 12.84 -11.05
CA ILE A 159 4.80 13.84 -11.52
C ILE A 159 3.85 14.31 -10.42
N VAL A 160 4.26 14.25 -9.15
CA VAL A 160 3.42 14.60 -7.99
C VAL A 160 2.64 15.91 -8.20
N PRO A 161 3.23 17.05 -8.61
CA PRO A 161 2.51 18.31 -8.78
C PRO A 161 1.51 18.27 -9.95
N LEU A 162 1.70 17.39 -10.92
CA LEU A 162 0.86 17.26 -12.11
C LEU A 162 -0.29 16.25 -11.95
N ARG A 163 -0.31 15.47 -10.86
CA ARG A 163 -1.31 14.43 -10.60
C ARG A 163 -2.76 14.91 -10.70
N PRO A 164 -3.15 16.08 -10.15
CA PRO A 164 -4.54 16.55 -10.26
C PRO A 164 -4.99 16.73 -11.71
N ALA A 165 -4.10 17.27 -12.56
CA ALA A 165 -4.38 17.43 -13.97
C ALA A 165 -4.47 16.08 -14.71
N ALA A 166 -3.55 15.15 -14.40
CA ALA A 166 -3.55 13.81 -14.97
C ALA A 166 -4.83 13.02 -14.61
N VAL A 167 -5.24 13.03 -13.34
CA VAL A 167 -6.47 12.38 -12.88
C VAL A 167 -7.71 12.99 -13.53
N LYS A 168 -7.76 14.33 -13.65
CA LYS A 168 -8.86 15.03 -14.32
C LYS A 168 -8.95 14.66 -15.80
N ALA A 169 -7.82 14.61 -16.51
CA ALA A 169 -7.77 14.21 -17.91
C ALA A 169 -8.28 12.78 -18.12
N VAL A 170 -7.84 11.83 -17.30
CA VAL A 170 -8.31 10.44 -17.36
C VAL A 170 -9.82 10.35 -17.09
N SER A 171 -10.34 11.08 -16.10
CA SER A 171 -11.77 11.07 -15.78
C SER A 171 -12.63 11.64 -16.91
N MET A 172 -12.12 12.65 -17.63
CA MET A 172 -12.79 13.25 -18.79
C MET A 172 -12.87 12.24 -19.96
N ILE A 173 -11.78 11.53 -20.25
CA ILE A 173 -11.74 10.48 -21.28
C ILE A 173 -12.75 9.37 -20.98
N TYR A 174 -12.87 8.95 -19.72
CA TYR A 174 -13.86 7.93 -19.31
C TYR A 174 -15.31 8.42 -19.48
N ARG A 175 -15.59 9.71 -19.26
CA ARG A 175 -16.93 10.29 -19.50
C ARG A 175 -17.30 10.30 -20.97
N ILE A 176 -16.36 10.65 -21.84
CA ILE A 176 -16.59 10.69 -23.31
C ILE A 176 -16.85 9.29 -23.86
N LYS A 177 -16.18 8.24 -23.36
CA LYS A 177 -16.39 6.85 -23.83
C LYS A 177 -17.70 6.21 -23.35
N LYS A 178 -18.43 6.85 -22.45
CA LYS A 178 -19.68 6.33 -21.87
C LYS A 178 -20.93 6.99 -22.46
N GLN A 179 -20.75 7.99 -23.35
CA GLN A 179 -21.77 8.54 -24.21
C GLN A 179 -21.77 7.85 -25.61
#